data_ae32c0529b4f22524e8409e4bd3e9b85
#
_entry.id   ae32c0529b4f22524e8409e4bd3e9b85
#
_cell.length_a   1.000
_cell.length_b   1.000
_cell.length_c   1.000
_cell.angle_alpha   90.00
_cell.angle_beta   90.00
_cell.angle_gamma   90.00
#
_symmetry.space_group_name_H-M   'P 1'
#
loop_
_entity.id
_entity.type
_entity.pdbx_description
1 polymer ?
#
loop_
_entity_poly.entity_id
_entity_poly.type
_entity_poly.pdbx_seq_one_letter_code
_entity_poly.pdbx_strand_id
1 'polypeptide(L)'
;MGVIGTVRGALVLVLAFAFCLPTVGVGQAPVKKQLVAHRGASAYAPEHTLPAYALALEQGADFVEQDLAVTKDGVLVCIHDLTLERTTDVEEVFPDRFVEDKTAATPVRRWLVGDFTLAEIKRLDAGSWFDRKFAAMRVPTFQEAIDLVRGKAGLYPELKDPSFYRERQVSPETLLAKMLEANNLIADPRSPVIIQSFDETTIKLLSKQLPKVPRVLLVEAQAAARLDSADKIREIARWATGLGPNKAIVAARPEVVKWAHAAGLTVTPWTFRSSNTGQYASVREEMAKFLYDYGVDALFTDNPDQFPRR
;
A
#
# COMPACT_ATOMS: atom_id res chain seq x y z
N MET A 1 50.13 80.08 28.19
CA MET A 1 50.91 79.55 27.06
C MET A 1 50.66 78.07 26.95
N GLY A 2 49.75 77.66 26.13
CA GLY A 2 49.37 76.26 25.96
C GLY A 2 49.49 75.88 24.48
N VAL A 3 50.20 74.83 24.22
CA VAL A 3 50.48 74.34 22.91
C VAL A 3 49.42 73.28 22.61
N ILE A 4 48.66 73.47 21.53
CA ILE A 4 47.62 72.54 20.99
C ILE A 4 48.31 71.53 20.09
N GLY A 5 48.34 70.27 20.51
CA GLY A 5 48.81 69.15 19.63
C GLY A 5 47.67 68.54 18.88
N THR A 6 47.74 68.64 17.54
CA THR A 6 46.81 68.01 16.61
C THR A 6 47.16 66.53 16.39
N VAL A 7 46.25 65.63 16.75
CA VAL A 7 46.33 64.17 16.45
C VAL A 7 45.67 63.92 15.06
N ARG A 8 46.47 63.49 14.09
CA ARG A 8 45.99 63.00 12.79
C ARG A 8 45.54 61.53 12.97
N GLY A 9 44.24 61.27 12.88
CA GLY A 9 43.68 59.93 12.79
C GLY A 9 43.88 59.33 11.41
N ALA A 10 44.56 58.22 11.33
CA ALA A 10 44.64 57.41 10.12
C ALA A 10 43.44 56.53 9.98
N LEU A 11 42.66 56.70 8.92
CA LEU A 11 41.52 55.87 8.54
C LEU A 11 42.03 54.56 7.90
N VAL A 12 41.95 53.43 8.60
CA VAL A 12 42.26 52.12 8.02
C VAL A 12 40.99 51.55 7.37
N LEU A 13 41.01 51.51 6.03
CA LEU A 13 39.93 50.92 5.23
C LEU A 13 40.12 49.39 5.23
N VAL A 14 39.29 48.64 5.97
CA VAL A 14 39.28 47.19 5.94
C VAL A 14 38.35 46.74 4.80
N LEU A 15 38.93 46.30 3.69
CA LEU A 15 38.24 45.64 2.59
C LEU A 15 37.92 44.22 3.00
N ALA A 16 36.62 43.94 3.33
CA ALA A 16 36.12 42.62 3.53
C ALA A 16 35.92 41.92 2.17
N PHE A 17 36.82 41.03 1.83
CA PHE A 17 36.61 40.07 0.71
C PHE A 17 35.59 39.01 1.13
N ALA A 18 34.36 39.10 0.64
CA ALA A 18 33.38 38.03 0.78
C ALA A 18 33.79 36.87 -0.15
N PHE A 19 34.37 35.82 0.41
CA PHE A 19 34.57 34.54 -0.25
C PHE A 19 33.21 33.87 -0.41
N CYS A 20 32.63 33.94 -1.61
CA CYS A 20 31.50 33.14 -2.03
C CYS A 20 31.99 31.71 -2.27
N LEU A 21 31.93 30.84 -1.26
CA LEU A 21 32.15 29.41 -1.45
C LEU A 21 30.97 28.83 -2.23
N PRO A 22 31.24 28.08 -3.31
CA PRO A 22 30.16 27.37 -4.00
C PRO A 22 29.57 26.35 -3.03
N THR A 23 28.26 26.47 -2.74
CA THR A 23 27.50 25.44 -2.04
C THR A 23 27.48 24.22 -2.96
N VAL A 24 28.35 23.25 -2.69
CA VAL A 24 28.24 21.92 -3.26
C VAL A 24 26.91 21.36 -2.75
N GLY A 25 25.92 21.34 -3.63
CA GLY A 25 24.65 20.67 -3.34
C GLY A 25 24.97 19.21 -3.00
N VAL A 26 24.78 18.84 -1.74
CA VAL A 26 24.80 17.43 -1.33
C VAL A 26 23.65 16.78 -2.07
N GLY A 27 23.96 16.11 -3.19
CA GLY A 27 22.99 15.31 -3.91
C GLY A 27 22.38 14.31 -2.91
N GLN A 28 21.09 14.43 -2.62
CA GLN A 28 20.38 13.43 -1.84
C GLN A 28 20.60 12.07 -2.52
N ALA A 29 21.06 11.09 -1.74
CA ALA A 29 21.16 9.72 -2.23
C ALA A 29 19.82 9.32 -2.86
N PRO A 30 19.80 8.64 -4.00
CA PRO A 30 18.57 8.27 -4.66
C PRO A 30 17.71 7.44 -3.69
N VAL A 31 16.47 7.89 -3.47
CA VAL A 31 15.52 7.19 -2.60
C VAL A 31 15.32 5.78 -3.17
N LYS A 32 15.57 4.76 -2.33
CA LYS A 32 15.42 3.35 -2.73
C LYS A 32 13.97 3.11 -3.17
N LYS A 33 13.78 2.67 -4.41
CA LYS A 33 12.49 2.25 -4.94
C LYS A 33 12.06 0.95 -4.27
N GLN A 34 10.76 0.83 -3.91
CA GLN A 34 10.27 -0.29 -3.12
C GLN A 34 9.34 -1.19 -3.93
N LEU A 35 9.49 -2.49 -3.70
CA LEU A 35 8.67 -3.55 -4.27
C LEU A 35 7.58 -3.94 -3.27
N VAL A 36 6.31 -3.76 -3.68
CA VAL A 36 5.16 -4.29 -2.96
C VAL A 36 4.62 -5.51 -3.69
N ALA A 37 4.70 -6.68 -3.07
CA ALA A 37 4.18 -7.93 -3.62
C ALA A 37 2.67 -7.99 -3.43
N HIS A 38 1.91 -7.77 -4.52
CA HIS A 38 0.45 -7.67 -4.52
C HIS A 38 -0.19 -9.04 -4.25
N ARG A 39 -0.82 -9.18 -3.07
CA ARG A 39 -1.38 -10.44 -2.56
C ARG A 39 -0.32 -11.57 -2.46
N GLY A 40 0.95 -11.19 -2.25
CA GLY A 40 2.11 -12.07 -2.37
C GLY A 40 2.66 -12.15 -3.79
N ALA A 41 3.32 -13.26 -4.14
CA ALA A 41 3.77 -13.55 -5.51
C ALA A 41 2.62 -14.17 -6.33
N SER A 42 1.52 -13.41 -6.50
CA SER A 42 0.23 -13.90 -6.96
C SER A 42 0.20 -14.33 -8.43
N ALA A 43 1.23 -13.99 -9.23
CA ALA A 43 1.40 -14.57 -10.56
C ALA A 43 1.84 -16.05 -10.53
N TYR A 44 2.34 -16.57 -9.40
CA TYR A 44 2.99 -17.88 -9.29
C TYR A 44 2.38 -18.80 -8.23
N ALA A 45 1.64 -18.24 -7.29
CA ALA A 45 0.97 -18.96 -6.21
C ALA A 45 -0.40 -18.33 -5.93
N PRO A 46 -1.37 -19.07 -5.36
CA PRO A 46 -2.71 -18.54 -5.10
C PRO A 46 -2.65 -17.31 -4.21
N GLU A 47 -3.29 -16.23 -4.66
CA GLU A 47 -3.32 -14.95 -3.94
C GLU A 47 -3.72 -15.13 -2.48
N HIS A 48 -3.14 -14.31 -1.59
CA HIS A 48 -3.46 -14.31 -0.16
C HIS A 48 -3.31 -15.67 0.53
N THR A 49 -2.35 -16.48 0.11
CA THR A 49 -1.97 -17.70 0.83
C THR A 49 -0.56 -17.57 1.42
N LEU A 50 -0.27 -18.33 2.48
CA LEU A 50 1.08 -18.32 3.06
C LEU A 50 2.17 -18.71 2.06
N PRO A 51 1.97 -19.69 1.13
CA PRO A 51 2.93 -19.94 0.05
C PRO A 51 3.17 -18.74 -0.87
N ALA A 52 2.13 -17.96 -1.23
CA ALA A 52 2.31 -16.75 -2.04
C ALA A 52 3.14 -15.68 -1.32
N TYR A 53 2.93 -15.52 -0.02
CA TYR A 53 3.71 -14.60 0.81
C TYR A 53 5.15 -15.06 1.00
N ALA A 54 5.37 -16.37 1.25
CA ALA A 54 6.71 -16.95 1.37
C ALA A 54 7.51 -16.76 0.09
N LEU A 55 6.91 -17.06 -1.06
CA LEU A 55 7.54 -16.85 -2.36
C LEU A 55 7.85 -15.37 -2.64
N ALA A 56 6.99 -14.46 -2.25
CA ALA A 56 7.25 -13.02 -2.37
C ALA A 56 8.48 -12.58 -1.57
N LEU A 57 8.66 -13.13 -0.36
CA LEU A 57 9.85 -12.89 0.47
C LEU A 57 11.12 -13.45 -0.19
N GLU A 58 11.07 -14.66 -0.75
CA GLU A 58 12.17 -15.28 -1.50
C GLU A 58 12.55 -14.45 -2.73
N GLN A 59 11.57 -13.85 -3.40
CA GLN A 59 11.76 -12.96 -4.55
C GLN A 59 12.15 -11.53 -4.15
N GLY A 60 12.38 -11.29 -2.85
CA GLY A 60 12.95 -10.06 -2.32
C GLY A 60 11.95 -8.90 -2.19
N ALA A 61 10.68 -9.17 -1.90
CA ALA A 61 9.70 -8.13 -1.62
C ALA A 61 10.15 -7.21 -0.47
N ASP A 62 10.05 -5.89 -0.67
CA ASP A 62 10.25 -4.91 0.41
C ASP A 62 9.01 -4.85 1.30
N PHE A 63 7.83 -5.05 0.71
CA PHE A 63 6.53 -5.19 1.39
C PHE A 63 5.75 -6.34 0.80
N VAL A 64 5.01 -7.05 1.66
CA VAL A 64 3.97 -8.00 1.25
C VAL A 64 2.62 -7.34 1.53
N GLU A 65 1.75 -7.36 0.54
CA GLU A 65 0.41 -6.77 0.65
C GLU A 65 -0.62 -7.81 1.09
N GLN A 66 -1.60 -7.36 1.86
CA GLN A 66 -2.74 -8.13 2.35
C GLN A 66 -4.03 -7.34 2.19
N ASP A 67 -5.04 -7.94 1.54
CA ASP A 67 -6.43 -7.46 1.59
C ASP A 67 -7.12 -8.07 2.82
N LEU A 68 -7.69 -7.23 3.69
CA LEU A 68 -8.28 -7.66 4.95
C LEU A 68 -9.79 -7.58 4.93
N ALA A 69 -10.44 -8.72 5.15
CA ALA A 69 -11.86 -8.86 5.43
C ALA A 69 -12.08 -9.30 6.89
N VAL A 70 -13.28 -9.08 7.41
CA VAL A 70 -13.63 -9.44 8.81
C VAL A 70 -14.60 -10.61 8.82
N THR A 71 -14.29 -11.66 9.56
CA THR A 71 -15.18 -12.81 9.77
C THR A 71 -16.35 -12.47 10.70
N LYS A 72 -17.36 -13.35 10.76
CA LYS A 72 -18.52 -13.19 11.64
C LYS A 72 -18.15 -13.05 13.12
N ASP A 73 -17.08 -13.69 13.55
CA ASP A 73 -16.56 -13.65 14.92
C ASP A 73 -15.44 -12.61 15.12
N GLY A 74 -15.29 -11.66 14.17
CA GLY A 74 -14.47 -10.46 14.33
C GLY A 74 -12.97 -10.68 14.09
N VAL A 75 -12.57 -11.71 13.34
CA VAL A 75 -11.18 -11.98 13.02
C VAL A 75 -10.82 -11.39 11.64
N LEU A 76 -9.67 -10.72 11.53
CA LEU A 76 -9.13 -10.26 10.25
C LEU A 76 -8.52 -11.44 9.49
N VAL A 77 -9.01 -11.69 8.27
CA VAL A 77 -8.51 -12.71 7.33
C VAL A 77 -8.02 -12.07 6.05
N CYS A 78 -7.05 -12.71 5.39
CA CYS A 78 -6.48 -12.22 4.14
C CYS A 78 -7.27 -12.78 2.95
N ILE A 79 -8.13 -11.96 2.37
CA ILE A 79 -8.91 -12.26 1.17
C ILE A 79 -9.36 -10.97 0.49
N HIS A 80 -9.30 -10.94 -0.85
CA HIS A 80 -9.57 -9.71 -1.59
C HIS A 80 -11.05 -9.33 -1.63
N ASP A 81 -11.92 -10.30 -1.93
CA ASP A 81 -13.34 -10.04 -2.12
C ASP A 81 -14.08 -10.10 -0.78
N LEU A 82 -15.20 -9.38 -0.67
CA LEU A 82 -16.12 -9.57 0.45
C LEU A 82 -16.79 -10.95 0.46
N THR A 83 -16.56 -11.75 -0.59
CA THR A 83 -17.15 -13.05 -0.81
C THR A 83 -16.08 -14.13 -0.98
N LEU A 84 -16.45 -15.38 -0.76
CA LEU A 84 -15.53 -16.52 -0.68
C LEU A 84 -15.43 -17.32 -2.00
N GLU A 85 -16.44 -17.25 -2.88
CA GLU A 85 -16.60 -18.17 -4.01
C GLU A 85 -15.50 -18.09 -5.07
N ARG A 86 -14.84 -16.93 -5.28
CA ARG A 86 -13.85 -16.80 -6.34
C ARG A 86 -12.55 -17.57 -6.06
N THR A 87 -12.16 -17.65 -4.80
CA THR A 87 -10.84 -18.17 -4.39
C THR A 87 -10.91 -19.30 -3.39
N THR A 88 -12.11 -19.87 -3.17
CA THR A 88 -12.30 -21.03 -2.28
C THR A 88 -13.34 -22.00 -2.85
N ASP A 89 -13.41 -23.18 -2.24
CA ASP A 89 -14.42 -24.22 -2.51
C ASP A 89 -15.69 -24.04 -1.65
N VAL A 90 -16.04 -22.81 -1.27
CA VAL A 90 -17.19 -22.55 -0.35
C VAL A 90 -18.51 -23.06 -0.89
N GLU A 91 -18.72 -23.04 -2.22
CA GLU A 91 -19.92 -23.54 -2.87
C GLU A 91 -20.12 -25.05 -2.65
N GLU A 92 -19.01 -25.80 -2.54
CA GLU A 92 -19.04 -27.24 -2.28
C GLU A 92 -19.17 -27.54 -0.78
N VAL A 93 -18.44 -26.79 0.08
CA VAL A 93 -18.39 -27.04 1.54
C VAL A 93 -19.63 -26.51 2.25
N PHE A 94 -20.23 -25.43 1.75
CA PHE A 94 -21.41 -24.76 2.35
C PHE A 94 -22.46 -24.36 1.29
N PRO A 95 -23.00 -25.31 0.50
CA PRO A 95 -23.85 -25.05 -0.67
C PRO A 95 -25.11 -24.22 -0.37
N ASP A 96 -25.64 -24.29 0.85
CA ASP A 96 -26.90 -23.65 1.26
C ASP A 96 -26.69 -22.36 2.06
N ARG A 97 -25.43 -21.92 2.30
CA ARG A 97 -25.06 -20.79 3.15
C ARG A 97 -24.79 -19.51 2.33
N PHE A 98 -25.53 -19.26 1.27
CA PHE A 98 -25.42 -18.08 0.41
C PHE A 98 -26.49 -17.03 0.69
N VAL A 99 -26.22 -15.80 0.27
CA VAL A 99 -27.22 -14.76 0.07
C VAL A 99 -27.42 -14.53 -1.44
N GLU A 100 -28.65 -14.18 -1.83
CA GLU A 100 -28.92 -13.81 -3.23
C GLU A 100 -28.61 -12.32 -3.45
N ASP A 101 -27.65 -12.03 -4.31
CA ASP A 101 -27.43 -10.69 -4.84
C ASP A 101 -28.41 -10.44 -5.99
N LYS A 102 -29.42 -9.61 -5.72
CA LYS A 102 -30.49 -9.24 -6.68
C LYS A 102 -30.18 -7.95 -7.45
N THR A 103 -29.00 -7.34 -7.25
CA THR A 103 -28.61 -6.13 -7.97
C THR A 103 -28.10 -6.42 -9.38
N ALA A 104 -27.66 -7.66 -9.64
CA ALA A 104 -27.32 -8.15 -10.98
C ALA A 104 -28.57 -8.44 -11.83
N ALA A 105 -28.43 -8.45 -13.16
CA ALA A 105 -29.52 -8.75 -14.11
C ALA A 105 -30.16 -10.13 -13.87
N THR A 106 -29.40 -11.10 -13.37
CA THR A 106 -29.83 -12.39 -12.84
C THR A 106 -29.35 -12.51 -11.41
N PRO A 107 -30.16 -13.04 -10.46
CA PRO A 107 -29.71 -13.28 -9.10
C PRO A 107 -28.44 -14.14 -9.06
N VAL A 108 -27.45 -13.68 -8.31
CA VAL A 108 -26.17 -14.38 -8.12
C VAL A 108 -26.03 -14.81 -6.67
N ARG A 109 -25.61 -16.03 -6.43
CA ARG A 109 -25.31 -16.53 -5.09
C ARG A 109 -24.00 -15.97 -4.62
N ARG A 110 -23.97 -15.48 -3.36
CA ARG A 110 -22.79 -14.90 -2.73
C ARG A 110 -22.58 -15.51 -1.35
N TRP A 111 -21.36 -15.87 -1.02
CA TRP A 111 -20.94 -16.36 0.28
C TRP A 111 -20.11 -15.27 0.97
N LEU A 112 -20.79 -14.41 1.74
CA LEU A 112 -20.14 -13.25 2.36
C LEU A 112 -19.17 -13.68 3.46
N VAL A 113 -17.93 -13.21 3.45
CA VAL A 113 -16.92 -13.50 4.50
C VAL A 113 -17.45 -13.21 5.90
N GLY A 114 -18.16 -12.09 6.08
CA GLY A 114 -18.73 -11.66 7.35
C GLY A 114 -19.88 -12.55 7.89
N ASP A 115 -20.36 -13.53 7.14
CA ASP A 115 -21.38 -14.46 7.57
C ASP A 115 -20.80 -15.81 8.08
N PHE A 116 -19.47 -15.99 7.93
CA PHE A 116 -18.75 -17.19 8.36
C PHE A 116 -17.79 -16.90 9.51
N THR A 117 -17.75 -17.80 10.49
CA THR A 117 -16.73 -17.77 11.55
C THR A 117 -15.35 -18.16 11.00
N LEU A 118 -14.28 -17.79 11.72
CA LEU A 118 -12.93 -18.24 11.37
C LEU A 118 -12.84 -19.76 11.24
N ALA A 119 -13.45 -20.49 12.17
CA ALA A 119 -13.44 -21.97 12.17
C ALA A 119 -14.07 -22.55 10.89
N GLU A 120 -15.13 -21.92 10.36
CA GLU A 120 -15.77 -22.31 9.10
C GLU A 120 -14.86 -21.97 7.90
N ILE A 121 -14.30 -20.75 7.84
CA ILE A 121 -13.39 -20.31 6.77
C ILE A 121 -12.14 -21.20 6.71
N LYS A 122 -11.61 -21.63 7.85
CA LYS A 122 -10.45 -22.53 7.91
C LYS A 122 -10.73 -23.96 7.38
N ARG A 123 -11.96 -24.32 7.07
CA ARG A 123 -12.30 -25.58 6.39
C ARG A 123 -12.12 -25.48 4.87
N LEU A 124 -12.17 -24.29 4.29
CA LEU A 124 -12.16 -24.06 2.85
C LEU A 124 -10.78 -24.29 2.25
N ASP A 125 -10.76 -24.84 1.04
CA ASP A 125 -9.56 -24.90 0.19
C ASP A 125 -9.43 -23.57 -0.55
N ALA A 126 -8.33 -22.86 -0.32
CA ALA A 126 -8.01 -21.58 -0.94
C ALA A 126 -6.88 -21.68 -1.99
N GLY A 127 -6.49 -22.87 -2.39
CA GLY A 127 -5.36 -23.08 -3.31
C GLY A 127 -5.70 -23.80 -4.61
N SER A 128 -6.61 -24.78 -4.57
CA SER A 128 -6.91 -25.64 -5.73
C SER A 128 -7.49 -24.90 -6.94
N TRP A 129 -8.15 -23.76 -6.73
CA TRP A 129 -8.67 -22.90 -7.82
C TRP A 129 -7.54 -22.35 -8.72
N PHE A 130 -6.34 -22.17 -8.15
CA PHE A 130 -5.16 -21.68 -8.87
C PHE A 130 -4.41 -22.83 -9.55
N ASP A 131 -4.07 -23.85 -8.78
CA ASP A 131 -3.40 -25.08 -9.25
C ASP A 131 -3.58 -26.19 -8.22
N ARG A 132 -3.85 -27.42 -8.63
CA ARG A 132 -4.02 -28.58 -7.73
C ARG A 132 -2.84 -28.86 -6.83
N LYS A 133 -1.60 -28.44 -7.18
CA LYS A 133 -0.43 -28.55 -6.28
C LYS A 133 -0.57 -27.74 -5.00
N PHE A 134 -1.46 -26.75 -4.98
CA PHE A 134 -1.79 -25.93 -3.80
C PHE A 134 -3.06 -26.40 -3.07
N ALA A 135 -3.54 -27.61 -3.38
CA ALA A 135 -4.69 -28.17 -2.68
C ALA A 135 -4.51 -28.12 -1.15
N ALA A 136 -5.62 -27.94 -0.44
CA ALA A 136 -5.65 -27.83 1.03
C ALA A 136 -4.96 -26.59 1.63
N MET A 137 -4.50 -25.62 0.83
CA MET A 137 -4.13 -24.31 1.37
C MET A 137 -5.35 -23.63 1.99
N ARG A 138 -5.15 -22.88 3.06
CA ARG A 138 -6.23 -22.24 3.82
C ARG A 138 -6.14 -20.72 3.68
N VAL A 139 -7.29 -20.04 3.82
CA VAL A 139 -7.33 -18.59 3.97
C VAL A 139 -6.58 -18.22 5.25
N PRO A 140 -5.49 -17.41 5.17
CA PRO A 140 -4.75 -17.01 6.35
C PRO A 140 -5.51 -15.96 7.16
N THR A 141 -5.33 -15.99 8.48
CA THR A 141 -5.59 -14.81 9.32
C THR A 141 -4.51 -13.75 9.07
N PHE A 142 -4.80 -12.50 9.39
CA PHE A 142 -3.76 -11.46 9.36
C PHE A 142 -2.64 -11.73 10.38
N GLN A 143 -2.94 -12.40 11.51
CA GLN A 143 -1.91 -12.82 12.45
C GLN A 143 -0.92 -13.81 11.82
N GLU A 144 -1.41 -14.83 11.08
CA GLU A 144 -0.53 -15.79 10.38
C GLU A 144 0.33 -15.08 9.32
N ALA A 145 -0.21 -14.07 8.62
CA ALA A 145 0.57 -13.26 7.69
C ALA A 145 1.64 -12.43 8.43
N ILE A 146 1.31 -11.81 9.56
CA ILE A 146 2.25 -11.08 10.42
C ILE A 146 3.39 -12.00 10.86
N ASP A 147 3.08 -13.18 11.36
CA ASP A 147 4.07 -14.13 11.90
C ASP A 147 5.05 -14.59 10.81
N LEU A 148 4.58 -14.75 9.57
CA LEU A 148 5.41 -15.14 8.44
C LEU A 148 6.33 -14.00 7.96
N VAL A 149 5.81 -12.77 7.86
CA VAL A 149 6.46 -11.62 7.20
C VAL A 149 7.37 -10.85 8.17
N ARG A 150 7.05 -10.83 9.47
CA ARG A 150 7.75 -10.07 10.49
C ARG A 150 9.26 -10.27 10.46
N GLY A 151 10.02 -9.17 10.45
CA GLY A 151 11.48 -9.16 10.44
C GLY A 151 12.12 -9.50 9.10
N LYS A 152 11.33 -9.80 8.06
CA LYS A 152 11.79 -10.11 6.70
C LYS A 152 11.40 -9.05 5.69
N ALA A 153 10.18 -8.51 5.81
CA ALA A 153 9.64 -7.44 4.97
C ALA A 153 8.64 -6.59 5.75
N GLY A 154 8.17 -5.50 5.16
CA GLY A 154 7.05 -4.73 5.65
C GLY A 154 5.69 -5.37 5.31
N LEU A 155 4.66 -4.93 6.02
CA LEU A 155 3.26 -5.28 5.80
C LEU A 155 2.53 -4.11 5.13
N TYR A 156 1.67 -4.40 4.17
CA TYR A 156 0.91 -3.36 3.45
C TYR A 156 -0.60 -3.68 3.44
N PRO A 157 -1.26 -3.75 4.62
CA PRO A 157 -2.66 -4.15 4.72
C PRO A 157 -3.62 -3.14 4.09
N GLU A 158 -4.57 -3.63 3.28
CA GLU A 158 -5.74 -2.91 2.82
C GLU A 158 -6.96 -3.29 3.66
N LEU A 159 -7.73 -2.31 4.13
CA LEU A 159 -9.07 -2.56 4.66
C LEU A 159 -10.08 -2.54 3.50
N LYS A 160 -10.64 -3.71 3.20
CA LYS A 160 -11.62 -3.90 2.11
C LYS A 160 -13.01 -3.48 2.54
N ASP A 161 -13.65 -2.64 1.71
CA ASP A 161 -15.04 -2.21 1.87
C ASP A 161 -15.48 -1.93 3.32
N PRO A 162 -14.76 -1.08 4.06
CA PRO A 162 -15.02 -0.90 5.49
C PRO A 162 -16.42 -0.34 5.77
N SER A 163 -17.07 0.32 4.81
CA SER A 163 -18.46 0.76 4.90
C SER A 163 -19.43 -0.41 5.11
N PHE A 164 -19.23 -1.53 4.40
CA PHE A 164 -20.02 -2.75 4.56
C PHE A 164 -20.00 -3.28 6.00
N TYR A 165 -18.83 -3.22 6.65
CA TYR A 165 -18.68 -3.67 8.04
C TYR A 165 -19.23 -2.65 9.03
N ARG A 166 -19.07 -1.34 8.79
CA ARG A 166 -19.64 -0.29 9.64
C ARG A 166 -21.17 -0.37 9.68
N GLU A 167 -21.84 -0.67 8.57
CA GLU A 167 -23.29 -0.92 8.52
C GLU A 167 -23.71 -2.09 9.40
N ARG A 168 -22.81 -3.04 9.63
CA ARG A 168 -22.98 -4.20 10.53
C ARG A 168 -22.46 -3.96 11.95
N GLN A 169 -22.16 -2.70 12.30
CA GLN A 169 -21.63 -2.27 13.61
C GLN A 169 -20.27 -2.90 13.95
N VAL A 170 -19.49 -3.26 12.93
CA VAL A 170 -18.09 -3.71 13.07
C VAL A 170 -17.18 -2.60 12.56
N SER A 171 -16.11 -2.29 13.31
CA SER A 171 -15.06 -1.33 12.91
C SER A 171 -13.80 -2.08 12.52
N PRO A 172 -13.54 -2.30 11.23
CA PRO A 172 -12.29 -2.90 10.76
C PRO A 172 -11.06 -2.08 11.17
N GLU A 173 -11.19 -0.75 11.23
CA GLU A 173 -10.13 0.16 11.64
C GLU A 173 -9.69 -0.12 13.09
N THR A 174 -10.64 -0.31 13.99
CA THR A 174 -10.36 -0.63 15.40
C THR A 174 -9.75 -2.02 15.56
N LEU A 175 -10.22 -3.00 14.78
CA LEU A 175 -9.65 -4.34 14.77
C LEU A 175 -8.20 -4.32 14.29
N LEU A 176 -7.92 -3.61 13.20
CA LEU A 176 -6.55 -3.45 12.68
C LEU A 176 -5.65 -2.74 13.69
N ALA A 177 -6.11 -1.62 14.28
CA ALA A 177 -5.33 -0.88 15.27
C ALA A 177 -4.93 -1.78 16.45
N LYS A 178 -5.89 -2.49 17.04
CA LYS A 178 -5.62 -3.45 18.13
C LYS A 178 -4.65 -4.55 17.73
N MET A 179 -4.76 -5.08 16.51
CA MET A 179 -3.85 -6.11 16.00
C MET A 179 -2.42 -5.59 15.87
N LEU A 180 -2.23 -4.36 15.34
CA LEU A 180 -0.92 -3.74 15.22
C LEU A 180 -0.30 -3.42 16.58
N GLU A 181 -1.10 -2.92 17.53
CA GLU A 181 -0.67 -2.67 18.92
C GLU A 181 -0.23 -3.96 19.61
N ALA A 182 -1.09 -4.99 19.59
CA ALA A 182 -0.81 -6.29 20.23
C ALA A 182 0.47 -6.96 19.68
N ASN A 183 0.80 -6.68 18.43
CA ASN A 183 1.99 -7.19 17.77
C ASN A 183 3.21 -6.24 17.85
N ASN A 184 3.11 -5.09 18.52
CA ASN A 184 4.16 -4.06 18.60
C ASN A 184 4.64 -3.56 17.23
N LEU A 185 3.73 -3.45 16.23
CA LEU A 185 4.06 -3.09 14.85
C LEU A 185 3.93 -1.59 14.55
N ILE A 186 3.40 -0.76 15.47
CA ILE A 186 3.15 0.67 15.21
C ILE A 186 4.44 1.45 14.92
N ALA A 187 5.60 0.99 15.44
CA ALA A 187 6.89 1.66 15.29
C ALA A 187 8.07 0.67 15.15
N ASP A 188 7.83 -0.57 14.70
CA ASP A 188 8.93 -1.53 14.48
C ASP A 188 9.61 -1.25 13.13
N PRO A 189 10.88 -0.75 13.12
CA PRO A 189 11.57 -0.45 11.88
C PRO A 189 11.96 -1.70 11.08
N ARG A 190 11.93 -2.89 11.68
CA ARG A 190 12.24 -4.18 11.03
C ARG A 190 11.05 -4.75 10.28
N SER A 191 9.84 -4.29 10.61
CA SER A 191 8.60 -4.68 9.95
C SER A 191 7.70 -3.45 9.81
N PRO A 192 8.06 -2.50 8.94
CA PRO A 192 7.27 -1.30 8.74
C PRO A 192 5.88 -1.68 8.22
N VAL A 193 4.87 -0.92 8.68
CA VAL A 193 3.49 -1.10 8.24
C VAL A 193 3.05 0.15 7.48
N ILE A 194 2.42 -0.05 6.32
CA ILE A 194 1.74 1.00 5.55
C ILE A 194 0.31 0.53 5.34
N ILE A 195 -0.66 1.27 5.85
CA ILE A 195 -2.09 0.91 5.71
C ILE A 195 -2.65 1.56 4.46
N GLN A 196 -3.56 0.89 3.75
CA GLN A 196 -4.24 1.45 2.60
C GLN A 196 -5.74 1.18 2.60
N SER A 197 -6.50 2.01 1.90
CA SER A 197 -7.92 1.80 1.61
C SER A 197 -8.39 2.73 0.49
N PHE A 198 -9.43 2.33 -0.24
CA PHE A 198 -10.20 3.20 -1.13
C PHE A 198 -11.16 4.13 -0.38
N ASP A 199 -11.52 3.76 0.85
CA ASP A 199 -12.45 4.54 1.70
C ASP A 199 -11.71 5.69 2.41
N GLU A 200 -12.02 6.90 1.97
CA GLU A 200 -11.46 8.13 2.55
C GLU A 200 -11.78 8.27 4.04
N THR A 201 -12.98 7.83 4.46
CA THR A 201 -13.40 7.87 5.86
C THR A 201 -12.48 7.01 6.71
N THR A 202 -12.16 5.81 6.27
CA THR A 202 -11.22 4.89 6.91
C THR A 202 -9.83 5.53 7.05
N ILE A 203 -9.28 6.12 5.99
CA ILE A 203 -7.95 6.77 6.07
C ILE A 203 -7.96 7.94 7.05
N LYS A 204 -9.05 8.74 7.08
CA LYS A 204 -9.22 9.82 8.07
C LYS A 204 -9.38 9.31 9.51
N LEU A 205 -10.08 8.20 9.73
CA LEU A 205 -10.19 7.57 11.05
C LEU A 205 -8.83 7.06 11.52
N LEU A 206 -8.11 6.34 10.67
CA LEU A 206 -6.78 5.81 10.96
C LEU A 206 -5.74 6.93 11.18
N SER A 207 -5.89 8.09 10.54
CA SER A 207 -5.02 9.23 10.80
C SER A 207 -5.09 9.73 12.26
N LYS A 208 -6.23 9.51 12.92
CA LYS A 208 -6.44 9.86 14.33
C LYS A 208 -6.06 8.72 15.27
N GLN A 209 -6.41 7.48 14.92
CA GLN A 209 -6.16 6.30 15.75
C GLN A 209 -4.68 5.88 15.73
N LEU A 210 -4.05 5.93 14.56
CA LEU A 210 -2.67 5.48 14.32
C LEU A 210 -1.83 6.59 13.65
N PRO A 211 -1.63 7.75 14.31
CA PRO A 211 -1.01 8.92 13.66
C PRO A 211 0.44 8.67 13.18
N LYS A 212 1.14 7.71 13.77
CA LYS A 212 2.53 7.36 13.42
C LYS A 212 2.62 6.33 12.28
N VAL A 213 1.54 5.62 11.94
CA VAL A 213 1.55 4.61 10.87
C VAL A 213 1.26 5.29 9.54
N PRO A 214 2.12 5.12 8.52
CA PRO A 214 1.84 5.59 7.17
C PRO A 214 0.53 5.02 6.61
N ARG A 215 -0.20 5.84 5.87
CA ARG A 215 -1.49 5.48 5.29
C ARG A 215 -1.68 6.06 3.91
N VAL A 216 -2.14 5.23 3.00
CA VAL A 216 -2.25 5.51 1.57
C VAL A 216 -3.71 5.51 1.15
N LEU A 217 -4.14 6.57 0.45
CA LEU A 217 -5.42 6.60 -0.23
C LEU A 217 -5.28 5.93 -1.58
N LEU A 218 -6.03 4.85 -1.80
CA LEU A 218 -6.17 4.20 -3.10
C LEU A 218 -7.15 4.98 -3.98
N VAL A 219 -6.83 5.10 -5.28
CA VAL A 219 -7.67 5.82 -6.24
C VAL A 219 -7.83 5.02 -7.53
N GLU A 220 -9.07 4.61 -7.81
CA GLU A 220 -9.47 3.94 -9.05
C GLU A 220 -9.34 4.84 -10.27
N ALA A 221 -9.20 4.24 -11.47
CA ALA A 221 -9.07 4.98 -12.72
C ALA A 221 -10.27 5.89 -13.01
N GLN A 222 -11.49 5.44 -12.70
CA GLN A 222 -12.73 6.22 -12.86
C GLN A 222 -12.83 7.39 -11.87
N ALA A 223 -12.06 7.37 -10.79
CA ALA A 223 -11.97 8.44 -9.80
C ALA A 223 -10.78 9.39 -10.02
N ALA A 224 -10.14 9.35 -11.21
CA ALA A 224 -8.95 10.15 -11.54
C ALA A 224 -9.13 11.67 -11.32
N ALA A 225 -10.36 12.19 -11.39
CA ALA A 225 -10.68 13.57 -11.10
C ALA A 225 -10.35 14.00 -9.64
N ARG A 226 -10.12 13.06 -8.74
CA ARG A 226 -9.63 13.33 -7.37
C ARG A 226 -8.17 13.79 -7.34
N LEU A 227 -7.39 13.48 -8.39
CA LEU A 227 -5.96 13.76 -8.50
C LEU A 227 -5.65 14.70 -9.69
N ASP A 228 -6.63 15.48 -10.17
CA ASP A 228 -6.50 16.30 -11.39
C ASP A 228 -5.80 17.65 -11.17
N SER A 229 -5.52 18.03 -9.91
CA SER A 229 -4.83 19.27 -9.55
C SER A 229 -3.98 19.14 -8.28
N ALA A 230 -2.95 19.98 -8.18
CA ALA A 230 -2.11 20.07 -6.99
C ALA A 230 -2.91 20.45 -5.72
N ASP A 231 -3.98 21.25 -5.85
CA ASP A 231 -4.80 21.66 -4.71
C ASP A 231 -5.55 20.47 -4.10
N LYS A 232 -6.17 19.63 -4.93
CA LYS A 232 -6.85 18.42 -4.46
C LYS A 232 -5.87 17.46 -3.77
N ILE A 233 -4.67 17.33 -4.30
CA ILE A 233 -3.63 16.48 -3.70
C ILE A 233 -3.16 17.06 -2.35
N ARG A 234 -3.03 18.39 -2.22
CA ARG A 234 -2.71 19.04 -0.93
C ARG A 234 -3.81 18.82 0.12
N GLU A 235 -5.09 18.78 -0.28
CA GLU A 235 -6.18 18.43 0.65
C GLU A 235 -6.04 16.99 1.17
N ILE A 236 -5.70 16.03 0.29
CA ILE A 236 -5.47 14.63 0.68
C ILE A 236 -4.28 14.54 1.65
N ALA A 237 -3.21 15.32 1.45
CA ALA A 237 -2.02 15.33 2.30
C ALA A 237 -2.27 15.74 3.76
N ARG A 238 -3.44 16.32 4.07
CA ARG A 238 -3.82 16.65 5.46
C ARG A 238 -4.10 15.43 6.33
N TRP A 239 -4.39 14.29 5.71
CA TRP A 239 -4.81 13.07 6.41
C TRP A 239 -4.26 11.76 5.84
N ALA A 240 -3.65 11.77 4.66
CA ALA A 240 -2.90 10.66 4.09
C ALA A 240 -1.40 10.96 4.09
N THR A 241 -0.56 9.94 3.99
CA THR A 241 0.90 10.04 3.85
C THR A 241 1.36 9.57 2.47
N GLY A 242 0.46 9.04 1.66
CA GLY A 242 0.74 8.59 0.31
C GLY A 242 -0.52 8.40 -0.53
N LEU A 243 -0.31 8.25 -1.82
CA LEU A 243 -1.32 7.95 -2.84
C LEU A 243 -1.01 6.60 -3.48
N GLY A 244 -2.05 5.77 -3.64
CA GLY A 244 -2.03 4.54 -4.44
C GLY A 244 -2.94 4.68 -5.67
N PRO A 245 -2.54 5.43 -6.70
CA PRO A 245 -3.34 5.59 -7.89
C PRO A 245 -3.32 4.34 -8.76
N ASN A 246 -4.44 4.04 -9.44
CA ASN A 246 -4.39 3.14 -10.58
C ASN A 246 -3.30 3.60 -11.55
N LYS A 247 -2.48 2.67 -12.07
CA LYS A 247 -1.35 3.00 -12.96
C LYS A 247 -1.77 3.82 -14.18
N ALA A 248 -3.00 3.65 -14.68
CA ALA A 248 -3.52 4.43 -15.81
C ALA A 248 -3.59 5.94 -15.51
N ILE A 249 -3.84 6.34 -14.25
CA ILE A 249 -3.84 7.74 -13.85
C ILE A 249 -2.45 8.36 -14.01
N VAL A 250 -1.41 7.67 -13.53
CA VAL A 250 -0.02 8.12 -13.61
C VAL A 250 0.44 8.13 -15.07
N ALA A 251 0.09 7.10 -15.86
CA ALA A 251 0.45 7.04 -17.27
C ALA A 251 -0.18 8.19 -18.08
N ALA A 252 -1.44 8.53 -17.79
CA ALA A 252 -2.16 9.62 -18.46
C ALA A 252 -1.70 11.01 -17.97
N ARG A 253 -1.26 11.14 -16.71
CA ARG A 253 -0.88 12.41 -16.08
C ARG A 253 0.30 12.21 -15.12
N PRO A 254 1.55 12.12 -15.62
CA PRO A 254 2.72 11.94 -14.75
C PRO A 254 2.94 13.07 -13.73
N GLU A 255 2.38 14.27 -13.97
CA GLU A 255 2.43 15.41 -13.06
C GLU A 255 1.86 15.11 -11.67
N VAL A 256 0.95 14.14 -11.56
CA VAL A 256 0.40 13.68 -10.28
C VAL A 256 1.51 13.30 -9.30
N VAL A 257 2.58 12.66 -9.78
CA VAL A 257 3.73 12.27 -8.95
C VAL A 257 4.44 13.51 -8.39
N LYS A 258 4.68 14.52 -9.23
CA LYS A 258 5.33 15.77 -8.81
C LYS A 258 4.48 16.54 -7.81
N TRP A 259 3.16 16.60 -8.02
CA TRP A 259 2.23 17.27 -7.11
C TRP A 259 2.15 16.54 -5.76
N ALA A 260 2.16 15.21 -5.77
CA ALA A 260 2.16 14.40 -4.56
C ALA A 260 3.46 14.62 -3.76
N HIS A 261 4.61 14.54 -4.40
CA HIS A 261 5.90 14.81 -3.75
C HIS A 261 6.00 16.23 -3.18
N ALA A 262 5.51 17.24 -3.91
CA ALA A 262 5.45 18.61 -3.42
C ALA A 262 4.53 18.79 -2.20
N ALA A 263 3.55 17.91 -2.03
CA ALA A 263 2.66 17.85 -0.87
C ALA A 263 3.18 16.90 0.25
N GLY A 264 4.36 16.28 0.08
CA GLY A 264 4.94 15.35 1.05
C GLY A 264 4.34 13.94 1.03
N LEU A 265 3.62 13.58 -0.03
CA LEU A 265 3.02 12.25 -0.21
C LEU A 265 3.93 11.33 -1.03
N THR A 266 4.02 10.06 -0.64
CA THR A 266 4.57 9.00 -1.51
C THR A 266 3.56 8.58 -2.57
N VAL A 267 4.04 7.98 -3.67
CA VAL A 267 3.18 7.47 -4.76
C VAL A 267 3.50 6.01 -5.05
N THR A 268 2.52 5.13 -4.89
CA THR A 268 2.63 3.68 -5.09
C THR A 268 1.50 3.19 -6.00
N PRO A 269 1.66 3.25 -7.33
CA PRO A 269 0.63 2.81 -8.27
C PRO A 269 0.46 1.29 -8.31
N TRP A 270 -0.72 0.85 -8.73
CA TRP A 270 -1.15 -0.55 -8.81
C TRP A 270 -1.90 -0.84 -10.12
N THR A 271 -1.97 -2.03 -10.65
CA THR A 271 -1.18 -3.23 -10.36
C THR A 271 -0.40 -3.60 -11.63
N PHE A 272 0.87 -3.90 -11.47
CA PHE A 272 1.74 -4.32 -12.56
C PHE A 272 1.75 -5.85 -12.62
N ARG A 273 1.48 -6.41 -13.81
CA ARG A 273 1.37 -7.87 -14.00
C ARG A 273 1.79 -8.28 -15.40
N SER A 274 2.47 -9.41 -15.51
CA SER A 274 2.94 -9.94 -16.80
C SER A 274 1.80 -10.34 -17.76
N SER A 275 0.61 -10.61 -17.22
CA SER A 275 -0.59 -10.93 -18.00
C SER A 275 -1.23 -9.69 -18.69
N ASN A 276 -0.81 -8.47 -18.31
CA ASN A 276 -1.32 -7.23 -18.91
C ASN A 276 -0.27 -6.10 -18.76
N THR A 277 0.60 -5.98 -19.75
CA THR A 277 1.67 -4.99 -19.82
C THR A 277 1.31 -3.77 -20.69
N GLY A 278 0.10 -3.75 -21.26
CA GLY A 278 -0.32 -2.66 -22.15
C GLY A 278 0.59 -2.56 -23.39
N GLN A 279 1.21 -1.40 -23.56
CA GLN A 279 2.11 -1.12 -24.71
C GLN A 279 3.56 -1.56 -24.50
N TYR A 280 3.93 -2.08 -23.33
CA TYR A 280 5.30 -2.44 -22.97
C TYR A 280 5.61 -3.88 -23.35
N ALA A 281 6.85 -4.16 -23.74
CA ALA A 281 7.28 -5.50 -24.12
C ALA A 281 7.32 -6.49 -22.94
N SER A 282 7.41 -5.97 -21.71
CA SER A 282 7.39 -6.77 -20.48
C SER A 282 6.90 -5.96 -19.28
N VAL A 283 6.45 -6.66 -18.22
CA VAL A 283 6.10 -6.02 -16.95
C VAL A 283 7.31 -5.33 -16.31
N ARG A 284 8.52 -5.87 -16.51
CA ARG A 284 9.76 -5.27 -16.03
C ARG A 284 10.02 -3.91 -16.69
N GLU A 285 9.80 -3.79 -18.00
CA GLU A 285 9.92 -2.54 -18.73
C GLU A 285 8.87 -1.52 -18.27
N GLU A 286 7.61 -1.95 -18.11
CA GLU A 286 6.54 -1.10 -17.59
C GLU A 286 6.91 -0.57 -16.20
N MET A 287 7.30 -1.44 -15.27
CA MET A 287 7.73 -1.04 -13.93
C MET A 287 8.91 -0.07 -13.95
N ALA A 288 9.91 -0.31 -14.80
CA ALA A 288 11.07 0.58 -14.93
C ALA A 288 10.67 1.99 -15.39
N LYS A 289 9.73 2.10 -16.33
CA LYS A 289 9.18 3.39 -16.78
C LYS A 289 8.54 4.17 -15.64
N PHE A 290 7.73 3.51 -14.82
CA PHE A 290 7.06 4.16 -13.70
C PHE A 290 8.04 4.57 -12.59
N LEU A 291 8.96 3.69 -12.21
CA LEU A 291 9.92 3.95 -11.13
C LEU A 291 10.94 5.03 -11.48
N TYR A 292 11.46 5.01 -12.71
CA TYR A 292 12.64 5.80 -13.03
C TYR A 292 12.35 7.01 -13.94
N ASP A 293 11.30 6.95 -14.77
CA ASP A 293 10.95 8.09 -15.63
C ASP A 293 9.83 8.93 -15.01
N TYR A 294 8.76 8.29 -14.48
CA TYR A 294 7.70 9.01 -13.78
C TYR A 294 8.05 9.31 -12.32
N GLY A 295 9.00 8.57 -11.73
CA GLY A 295 9.58 8.85 -10.43
C GLY A 295 8.78 8.30 -9.24
N VAL A 296 7.81 7.38 -9.43
CA VAL A 296 7.04 6.80 -8.31
C VAL A 296 7.95 6.13 -7.29
N ASP A 297 7.52 6.05 -6.02
CA ASP A 297 8.36 5.60 -4.90
C ASP A 297 8.38 4.08 -4.74
N ALA A 298 7.24 3.47 -5.00
CA ALA A 298 7.02 2.03 -4.95
C ALA A 298 5.99 1.63 -6.01
N LEU A 299 5.75 0.33 -6.18
CA LEU A 299 4.64 -0.16 -7.00
C LEU A 299 4.19 -1.56 -6.54
N PHE A 300 2.90 -1.86 -6.81
CA PHE A 300 2.34 -3.18 -6.57
C PHE A 300 2.50 -4.07 -7.79
N THR A 301 3.06 -5.27 -7.62
CA THR A 301 3.17 -6.23 -8.72
C THR A 301 2.81 -7.64 -8.30
N ASP A 302 2.18 -8.38 -9.23
CA ASP A 302 1.94 -9.82 -9.12
C ASP A 302 3.23 -10.64 -9.37
N ASN A 303 4.27 -9.99 -9.96
CA ASN A 303 5.53 -10.61 -10.38
C ASN A 303 6.73 -10.01 -9.64
N PRO A 304 6.94 -10.30 -8.35
CA PRO A 304 8.03 -9.70 -7.56
C PRO A 304 9.44 -9.93 -8.12
N ASP A 305 9.68 -11.11 -8.73
CA ASP A 305 10.96 -11.48 -9.37
C ASP A 305 11.32 -10.58 -10.57
N GLN A 306 10.32 -9.93 -11.18
CA GLN A 306 10.51 -9.03 -12.34
C GLN A 306 10.79 -7.59 -11.94
N PHE A 307 10.83 -7.26 -10.64
CA PHE A 307 11.06 -5.90 -10.19
C PHE A 307 12.45 -5.36 -10.64
N PRO A 308 12.50 -4.20 -11.35
CA PRO A 308 13.76 -3.68 -11.89
C PRO A 308 14.58 -2.97 -10.78
N ARG A 309 15.45 -3.69 -10.10
CA ARG A 309 16.40 -3.11 -9.14
C ARG A 309 17.56 -2.47 -9.90
N ARG A 310 17.94 -1.24 -9.51
CA ARG A 310 19.13 -0.51 -9.98
C ARG A 310 20.10 -0.29 -8.83
#